data_2726beb17e7018d10fb143f581c6fb23
#
_entry.id   2726beb17e7018d10fb143f581c6fb23
#
_cell.length_a   1.000
_cell.length_b   1.000
_cell.length_c   1.000
_cell.angle_alpha   90.00
_cell.angle_beta   90.00
_cell.angle_gamma   90.00
#
_symmetry.space_group_name_H-M   'P 1'
#
loop_
_entity.id
_entity.type
_entity.pdbx_description
1 polymer ?
#
loop_
_entity_poly.entity_id
_entity_poly.type
_entity_poly.pdbx_seq_one_letter_code
_entity_poly.pdbx_strand_id
1 'polypeptide(L)'
;MRNPILALALAALALASPGASAQNEKITIGVLLAQDDNPFYIGMLRGIRARAQELGWEVVAVSSNEDKLKQINGAQDLVARGVKGILISPIDAVGVNAAYDAAAAGHVPIISVGRGSTSPNQTLHVAMDEKQVGRDIAEWTAKHVQSGKVAMLRGPSGAETFRNLASGYMEVMAKHPDLKVAFGTDGPLTRERGVKEAEDALVANPDLKAIYTANDDVGLGAAQAVAAANRKGQTLVTAMNGVPPALRAVKDGSLAMTVELNPVAWGSLGVDVLARYLKGEKMQQQVFIKHVLIDAGNVDELLAKLPKG
;
A
#
# COMPACT_ATOMS: atom_id res chain seq x y z
N MET A 1 85.18 22.66 43.84
CA MET A 1 85.03 23.97 43.21
C MET A 1 84.16 23.81 41.95
N ARG A 2 83.09 24.53 41.92
CA ARG A 2 82.17 24.85 40.82
C ARG A 2 81.58 23.71 40.02
N ASN A 3 80.27 23.36 40.41
CA ASN A 3 79.30 22.73 39.52
C ASN A 3 78.75 23.72 38.48
N PRO A 4 78.39 23.29 37.29
CA PRO A 4 77.35 23.92 36.54
C PRO A 4 76.10 23.03 36.47
N ILE A 5 75.05 23.68 36.70
CA ILE A 5 73.61 23.24 36.66
C ILE A 5 73.23 22.91 35.20
N LEU A 6 72.78 21.69 34.96
CA LEU A 6 72.23 21.30 33.68
C LEU A 6 70.67 21.48 33.76
N ALA A 7 70.20 22.47 33.03
CA ALA A 7 68.69 22.70 32.91
C ALA A 7 68.09 21.73 31.92
N LEU A 8 67.24 20.89 32.39
CA LEU A 8 66.38 19.96 31.56
C LEU A 8 65.18 20.69 31.05
N ALA A 9 65.12 21.01 29.76
CA ALA A 9 63.90 21.53 29.14
C ALA A 9 62.98 20.35 28.74
N LEU A 10 61.85 20.18 29.46
CA LEU A 10 60.77 19.28 29.06
C LEU A 10 59.97 19.94 27.92
N ALA A 11 60.14 19.42 26.69
CA ALA A 11 59.28 19.74 25.59
C ALA A 11 58.01 18.88 25.71
N ALA A 12 56.89 19.52 26.08
CA ALA A 12 55.55 18.92 26.06
C ALA A 12 55.11 18.79 24.60
N LEU A 13 55.18 17.56 24.00
CA LEU A 13 54.50 17.23 22.74
C LEU A 13 53.01 17.12 23.01
N ALA A 14 52.24 18.15 22.65
CA ALA A 14 50.80 18.09 22.56
C ALA A 14 50.44 17.13 21.40
N LEU A 15 50.01 15.91 21.74
CA LEU A 15 49.35 14.98 20.82
C LEU A 15 48.00 15.55 20.46
N ALA A 16 47.91 16.32 19.38
CA ALA A 16 46.67 16.64 18.73
C ALA A 16 46.12 15.33 18.15
N SER A 17 45.21 14.69 18.88
CA SER A 17 44.33 13.63 18.31
C SER A 17 43.57 14.23 17.15
N PRO A 18 43.70 13.73 15.92
CA PRO A 18 42.75 14.12 14.88
C PRO A 18 41.39 13.67 15.33
N GLY A 19 40.50 14.62 15.57
CA GLY A 19 39.10 14.33 15.79
C GLY A 19 38.61 13.46 14.65
N ALA A 20 38.35 12.20 14.96
CA ALA A 20 37.65 11.31 14.02
C ALA A 20 36.32 12.00 13.72
N SER A 21 36.24 12.69 12.58
CA SER A 21 34.96 13.01 11.96
C SER A 21 34.27 11.69 11.84
N ALA A 22 33.27 11.44 12.70
CA ALA A 22 32.33 10.36 12.50
C ALA A 22 31.71 10.63 11.13
N GLN A 23 32.26 10.00 10.11
CA GLN A 23 31.67 9.99 8.78
C GLN A 23 30.32 9.36 9.00
N ASN A 24 29.25 10.17 8.95
CA ASN A 24 27.89 9.69 9.09
C ASN A 24 27.71 8.63 8.01
N GLU A 25 27.83 7.35 8.39
CA GLU A 25 27.72 6.22 7.46
C GLU A 25 26.36 6.34 6.78
N LYS A 26 26.37 6.59 5.47
CA LYS A 26 25.17 6.85 4.70
C LYS A 26 24.29 5.60 4.74
N ILE A 27 23.12 5.72 5.31
CA ILE A 27 22.20 4.60 5.43
C ILE A 27 21.73 4.20 4.03
N THR A 28 21.94 2.93 3.67
CA THR A 28 21.42 2.33 2.45
C THR A 28 20.30 1.36 2.81
N ILE A 29 19.15 1.46 2.14
CA ILE A 29 18.02 0.55 2.31
C ILE A 29 17.77 -0.23 1.03
N GLY A 30 17.31 -1.49 1.19
CA GLY A 30 16.88 -2.35 0.10
C GLY A 30 15.38 -2.21 -0.18
N VAL A 31 14.98 -2.37 -1.43
CA VAL A 31 13.57 -2.36 -1.85
C VAL A 31 13.28 -3.51 -2.80
N LEU A 32 12.25 -4.30 -2.49
CA LEU A 32 11.80 -5.47 -3.23
C LEU A 32 10.29 -5.36 -3.47
N LEU A 33 9.86 -4.74 -4.56
CA LEU A 33 8.44 -4.63 -4.92
C LEU A 33 8.01 -5.80 -5.80
N ALA A 34 6.72 -6.12 -5.77
CA ALA A 34 6.19 -7.29 -6.48
C ALA A 34 6.24 -7.12 -8.00
N GLN A 35 6.03 -5.92 -8.52
CA GLN A 35 5.98 -5.61 -9.95
C GLN A 35 6.72 -4.29 -10.25
N ASP A 36 7.31 -4.19 -11.44
CA ASP A 36 8.08 -3.03 -11.87
C ASP A 36 7.28 -2.09 -12.79
N ASP A 37 6.32 -2.62 -13.53
CA ASP A 37 5.52 -1.94 -14.54
C ASP A 37 4.14 -1.50 -14.04
N ASN A 38 3.71 -2.00 -12.89
CA ASN A 38 2.43 -1.62 -12.30
C ASN A 38 2.47 -0.21 -11.72
N PRO A 39 1.57 0.70 -12.12
CA PRO A 39 1.55 2.10 -11.66
C PRO A 39 1.49 2.26 -10.14
N PHE A 40 0.87 1.32 -9.43
CA PHE A 40 0.82 1.33 -7.97
C PHE A 40 2.23 1.17 -7.37
N TYR A 41 2.99 0.17 -7.82
CA TYR A 41 4.35 -0.07 -7.32
C TYR A 41 5.35 0.98 -7.79
N ILE A 42 5.18 1.52 -9.01
CA ILE A 42 5.96 2.67 -9.48
C ILE A 42 5.73 3.88 -8.56
N GLY A 43 4.48 4.15 -8.19
CA GLY A 43 4.13 5.20 -7.24
C GLY A 43 4.73 4.95 -5.84
N MET A 44 4.67 3.73 -5.35
CA MET A 44 5.26 3.33 -4.07
C MET A 44 6.78 3.52 -4.05
N LEU A 45 7.49 3.07 -5.10
CA LEU A 45 8.93 3.28 -5.23
C LEU A 45 9.30 4.76 -5.28
N ARG A 46 8.50 5.58 -5.95
CA ARG A 46 8.68 7.04 -5.97
C ARG A 46 8.58 7.63 -4.56
N GLY A 47 7.59 7.21 -3.77
CA GLY A 47 7.44 7.63 -2.38
C GLY A 47 8.61 7.19 -1.49
N ILE A 48 9.06 5.94 -1.64
CA ILE A 48 10.24 5.42 -0.94
C ILE A 48 11.47 6.27 -1.26
N ARG A 49 11.76 6.51 -2.54
CA ARG A 49 12.94 7.28 -2.97
C ARG A 49 12.90 8.73 -2.48
N ALA A 50 11.75 9.40 -2.61
CA ALA A 50 11.59 10.76 -2.16
C ALA A 50 11.84 10.88 -0.64
N ARG A 51 11.20 10.01 0.16
CA ARG A 51 11.34 10.05 1.60
C ARG A 51 12.73 9.64 2.08
N ALA A 52 13.35 8.64 1.47
CA ALA A 52 14.73 8.25 1.76
C ALA A 52 15.70 9.40 1.45
N GLN A 53 15.51 10.10 0.33
CA GLN A 53 16.32 11.28 -0.03
C GLN A 53 16.21 12.40 1.01
N GLU A 54 15.01 12.69 1.54
CA GLU A 54 14.81 13.68 2.61
C GLU A 54 15.57 13.31 3.88
N LEU A 55 15.75 12.00 4.16
CA LEU A 55 16.52 11.50 5.30
C LEU A 55 18.01 11.35 5.01
N GLY A 56 18.48 11.66 3.80
CA GLY A 56 19.86 11.46 3.37
C GLY A 56 20.23 9.99 3.13
N TRP A 57 19.25 9.12 2.89
CA TRP A 57 19.45 7.69 2.70
C TRP A 57 19.55 7.31 1.22
N GLU A 58 20.25 6.20 0.94
CA GLU A 58 20.32 5.59 -0.39
C GLU A 58 19.31 4.45 -0.53
N VAL A 59 18.81 4.26 -1.75
CA VAL A 59 17.84 3.22 -2.09
C VAL A 59 18.42 2.31 -3.17
N VAL A 60 18.55 1.02 -2.85
CA VAL A 60 18.85 -0.05 -3.79
C VAL A 60 17.56 -0.82 -4.07
N ALA A 61 16.95 -0.57 -5.22
CA ALA A 61 15.76 -1.31 -5.64
C ALA A 61 16.19 -2.49 -6.52
N VAL A 62 15.67 -3.69 -6.21
CA VAL A 62 15.89 -4.92 -6.97
C VAL A 62 14.56 -5.35 -7.57
N SER A 63 14.57 -5.58 -8.88
CA SER A 63 13.40 -6.04 -9.63
C SER A 63 13.08 -7.50 -9.34
N SER A 64 11.84 -7.77 -9.01
CA SER A 64 11.34 -9.13 -8.84
C SER A 64 10.37 -9.54 -9.94
N ASN A 65 9.56 -8.63 -10.42
CA ASN A 65 8.59 -8.78 -11.52
C ASN A 65 7.78 -10.09 -11.43
N GLU A 66 7.07 -10.28 -10.31
CA GLU A 66 6.24 -11.46 -9.97
C GLU A 66 7.01 -12.82 -9.92
N ASP A 67 8.35 -12.79 -9.93
CA ASP A 67 9.19 -13.97 -9.78
C ASP A 67 9.63 -14.14 -8.31
N LYS A 68 9.09 -15.18 -7.64
CA LYS A 68 9.37 -15.46 -6.23
C LYS A 68 10.84 -15.74 -5.97
N LEU A 69 11.52 -16.47 -6.86
CA LEU A 69 12.94 -16.78 -6.69
C LEU A 69 13.80 -15.53 -6.83
N LYS A 70 13.48 -14.65 -7.78
CA LYS A 70 14.16 -13.36 -7.89
C LYS A 70 13.97 -12.51 -6.65
N GLN A 71 12.77 -12.51 -6.04
CA GLN A 71 12.53 -11.76 -4.83
C GLN A 71 13.33 -12.31 -3.64
N ILE A 72 13.41 -13.65 -3.49
CA ILE A 72 14.22 -14.31 -2.46
C ILE A 72 15.71 -14.00 -2.67
N ASN A 73 16.23 -14.21 -3.89
CA ASN A 73 17.64 -13.95 -4.20
C ASN A 73 17.99 -12.46 -4.04
N GLY A 74 17.05 -11.58 -4.39
CA GLY A 74 17.20 -10.14 -4.19
C GLY A 74 17.33 -9.76 -2.70
N ALA A 75 16.59 -10.41 -1.80
CA ALA A 75 16.76 -10.20 -0.37
C ALA A 75 18.14 -10.66 0.12
N GLN A 76 18.60 -11.82 -0.32
CA GLN A 76 19.95 -12.34 0.00
C GLN A 76 21.07 -11.40 -0.48
N ASP A 77 20.93 -10.88 -1.71
CA ASP A 77 21.90 -9.92 -2.27
C ASP A 77 21.91 -8.60 -1.48
N LEU A 78 20.73 -8.06 -1.13
CA LEU A 78 20.63 -6.85 -0.31
C LEU A 78 21.25 -7.03 1.08
N VAL A 79 21.03 -8.18 1.72
CA VAL A 79 21.68 -8.52 3.00
C VAL A 79 23.21 -8.59 2.84
N ALA A 80 23.69 -9.26 1.79
CA ALA A 80 25.13 -9.35 1.51
C ALA A 80 25.78 -7.98 1.23
N ARG A 81 25.02 -7.03 0.68
CA ARG A 81 25.46 -5.62 0.47
C ARG A 81 25.44 -4.79 1.76
N GLY A 82 24.97 -5.32 2.88
CA GLY A 82 24.96 -4.65 4.16
C GLY A 82 23.93 -3.52 4.29
N VAL A 83 22.78 -3.61 3.59
CA VAL A 83 21.68 -2.65 3.76
C VAL A 83 21.22 -2.61 5.21
N LYS A 84 20.79 -1.45 5.69
CA LYS A 84 20.37 -1.26 7.08
C LYS A 84 18.89 -1.65 7.32
N GLY A 85 18.15 -1.95 6.26
CA GLY A 85 16.78 -2.45 6.29
C GLY A 85 16.24 -2.71 4.89
N ILE A 86 15.20 -3.53 4.82
CA ILE A 86 14.53 -3.90 3.56
C ILE A 86 13.06 -3.54 3.64
N LEU A 87 12.56 -2.84 2.61
CA LEU A 87 11.13 -2.67 2.34
C LEU A 87 10.73 -3.65 1.26
N ILE A 88 9.75 -4.51 1.54
CA ILE A 88 9.29 -5.57 0.63
C ILE A 88 7.78 -5.51 0.44
N SER A 89 7.30 -5.63 -0.80
CA SER A 89 5.92 -6.04 -1.06
C SER A 89 5.95 -7.49 -1.55
N PRO A 90 5.63 -8.48 -0.70
CA PRO A 90 5.82 -9.88 -1.04
C PRO A 90 4.91 -10.29 -2.19
N ILE A 91 5.45 -11.04 -3.15
CA ILE A 91 4.70 -11.60 -4.27
C ILE A 91 3.68 -12.62 -3.77
N ASP A 92 4.07 -13.39 -2.76
CA ASP A 92 3.24 -14.43 -2.14
C ASP A 92 3.51 -14.47 -0.63
N ALA A 93 2.44 -14.52 0.17
CA ALA A 93 2.53 -14.40 1.62
C ALA A 93 3.33 -15.54 2.30
N VAL A 94 3.41 -16.70 1.66
CA VAL A 94 4.12 -17.91 2.14
C VAL A 94 5.35 -18.19 1.30
N GLY A 95 5.20 -18.14 -0.02
CA GLY A 95 6.21 -18.62 -0.98
C GLY A 95 7.51 -17.83 -1.00
N VAL A 96 7.55 -16.63 -0.39
CA VAL A 96 8.76 -15.82 -0.25
C VAL A 96 9.28 -15.70 1.18
N ASN A 97 8.84 -16.58 2.10
CA ASN A 97 9.31 -16.57 3.49
C ASN A 97 10.83 -16.67 3.60
N ALA A 98 11.50 -17.37 2.67
CA ALA A 98 12.96 -17.45 2.62
C ALA A 98 13.66 -16.07 2.47
N ALA A 99 12.97 -15.06 1.92
CA ALA A 99 13.51 -13.68 1.88
C ALA A 99 13.57 -13.06 3.30
N TYR A 100 12.55 -13.33 4.11
CA TYR A 100 12.48 -12.90 5.52
C TYR A 100 13.49 -13.65 6.38
N ASP A 101 13.67 -14.95 6.12
CA ASP A 101 14.66 -15.77 6.82
C ASP A 101 16.09 -15.29 6.53
N ALA A 102 16.39 -14.94 5.28
CA ALA A 102 17.67 -14.35 4.90
C ALA A 102 17.94 -13.01 5.60
N ALA A 103 16.92 -12.14 5.66
CA ALA A 103 17.03 -10.86 6.37
C ALA A 103 17.26 -11.07 7.87
N ALA A 104 16.54 -12.00 8.52
CA ALA A 104 16.70 -12.33 9.92
C ALA A 104 18.11 -12.90 10.22
N ALA A 105 18.61 -13.81 9.38
CA ALA A 105 19.95 -14.36 9.51
C ALA A 105 21.06 -13.29 9.39
N GLY A 106 20.82 -12.26 8.58
CA GLY A 106 21.70 -11.10 8.42
C GLY A 106 21.46 -9.99 9.46
N HIS A 107 20.53 -10.16 10.40
CA HIS A 107 20.12 -9.14 11.36
C HIS A 107 19.62 -7.83 10.69
N VAL A 108 19.05 -7.94 9.49
CA VAL A 108 18.50 -6.82 8.73
C VAL A 108 16.99 -6.77 8.94
N PRO A 109 16.41 -5.68 9.47
CA PRO A 109 14.96 -5.56 9.57
C PRO A 109 14.31 -5.56 8.20
N ILE A 110 13.24 -6.36 8.05
CA ILE A 110 12.47 -6.47 6.82
C ILE A 110 11.01 -6.09 7.10
N ILE A 111 10.55 -5.03 6.44
CA ILE A 111 9.22 -4.44 6.63
C ILE A 111 8.41 -4.67 5.37
N SER A 112 7.27 -5.34 5.54
CA SER A 112 6.30 -5.49 4.47
C SER A 112 5.55 -4.19 4.22
N VAL A 113 5.33 -3.83 2.95
CA VAL A 113 4.56 -2.63 2.56
C VAL A 113 3.47 -3.04 1.57
N GLY A 114 2.24 -2.80 1.93
CA GLY A 114 1.06 -3.23 1.20
C GLY A 114 0.73 -4.70 1.47
N ARG A 115 1.21 -5.61 0.64
CA ARG A 115 1.07 -7.05 0.88
C ARG A 115 1.89 -7.48 2.09
N GLY A 116 1.34 -8.35 2.94
CA GLY A 116 2.00 -8.92 4.10
C GLY A 116 2.51 -10.33 3.86
N SER A 117 3.29 -10.86 4.82
CA SER A 117 3.79 -12.23 4.84
C SER A 117 3.33 -12.96 6.10
N THR A 118 3.26 -14.29 6.02
CA THR A 118 3.05 -15.17 7.17
C THR A 118 4.35 -15.50 7.91
N SER A 119 5.49 -14.99 7.45
CA SER A 119 6.78 -15.25 8.07
C SER A 119 6.84 -14.69 9.50
N PRO A 120 7.28 -15.46 10.50
CA PRO A 120 7.52 -14.95 11.85
C PRO A 120 8.68 -13.94 11.89
N ASN A 121 9.51 -13.91 10.83
CA ASN A 121 10.63 -13.00 10.68
C ASN A 121 10.25 -11.66 10.03
N GLN A 122 8.97 -11.44 9.72
CA GLN A 122 8.48 -10.12 9.32
C GLN A 122 8.61 -9.15 10.50
N THR A 123 9.47 -8.14 10.36
CA THR A 123 9.72 -7.18 11.42
C THR A 123 8.49 -6.34 11.73
N LEU A 124 7.94 -5.69 10.70
CA LEU A 124 6.71 -4.89 10.77
C LEU A 124 5.95 -5.00 9.44
N HIS A 125 4.69 -4.62 9.45
CA HIS A 125 3.85 -4.56 8.26
C HIS A 125 3.15 -3.19 8.17
N VAL A 126 3.45 -2.43 7.12
CA VAL A 126 2.67 -1.25 6.73
C VAL A 126 1.51 -1.75 5.87
N ALA A 127 0.33 -1.72 6.42
CA ALA A 127 -0.86 -2.35 5.87
C ALA A 127 -2.02 -1.37 5.68
N MET A 128 -3.02 -1.80 4.94
CA MET A 128 -4.37 -1.25 4.98
C MET A 128 -5.18 -2.05 6.01
N ASP A 129 -6.08 -1.40 6.74
CA ASP A 129 -7.13 -2.11 7.46
C ASP A 129 -8.27 -2.43 6.47
N GLU A 130 -8.13 -3.56 5.77
CA GLU A 130 -9.07 -3.95 4.72
C GLU A 130 -10.50 -4.10 5.25
N LYS A 131 -10.66 -4.62 6.47
CA LYS A 131 -12.00 -4.73 7.08
C LYS A 131 -12.60 -3.35 7.34
N GLN A 132 -11.80 -2.40 7.84
CA GLN A 132 -12.27 -1.04 8.06
C GLN A 132 -12.62 -0.36 6.74
N VAL A 133 -11.81 -0.51 5.69
CA VAL A 133 -12.14 -0.01 4.35
C VAL A 133 -13.46 -0.59 3.85
N GLY A 134 -13.64 -1.91 4.00
CA GLY A 134 -14.91 -2.56 3.64
C GLY A 134 -16.10 -1.99 4.40
N ARG A 135 -15.95 -1.76 5.72
CA ARG A 135 -16.98 -1.12 6.55
C ARG A 135 -17.30 0.29 6.07
N ASP A 136 -16.27 1.09 5.82
CA ASP A 136 -16.44 2.50 5.44
C ASP A 136 -17.14 2.63 4.06
N ILE A 137 -16.81 1.75 3.09
CA ILE A 137 -17.53 1.68 1.81
C ILE A 137 -19.00 1.32 2.03
N ALA A 138 -19.27 0.35 2.91
CA ALA A 138 -20.63 -0.09 3.20
C ALA A 138 -21.45 0.97 3.93
N GLU A 139 -20.85 1.67 4.91
CA GLU A 139 -21.51 2.79 5.61
C GLU A 139 -21.81 3.94 4.65
N TRP A 140 -20.85 4.28 3.77
CA TRP A 140 -21.09 5.25 2.71
C TRP A 140 -22.25 4.81 1.81
N THR A 141 -22.28 3.53 1.40
CA THR A 141 -23.37 2.97 0.58
C THR A 141 -24.71 3.06 1.31
N ALA A 142 -24.78 2.64 2.57
CA ALA A 142 -26.01 2.67 3.37
C ALA A 142 -26.53 4.11 3.56
N LYS A 143 -25.66 5.08 3.75
CA LYS A 143 -26.02 6.50 3.84
C LYS A 143 -26.68 7.04 2.57
N HIS A 144 -26.26 6.57 1.38
CA HIS A 144 -26.71 7.12 0.09
C HIS A 144 -27.85 6.32 -0.55
N VAL A 145 -27.97 5.03 -0.24
CA VAL A 145 -28.99 4.14 -0.82
C VAL A 145 -30.18 3.96 0.11
N GLN A 146 -29.98 3.89 1.41
CA GLN A 146 -30.96 3.68 2.47
C GLN A 146 -31.71 2.34 2.40
N SER A 147 -32.23 1.93 1.23
CA SER A 147 -32.96 0.65 1.05
C SER A 147 -32.80 0.12 -0.38
N GLY A 148 -32.93 -1.19 -0.56
CA GLY A 148 -32.95 -1.85 -1.86
C GLY A 148 -31.89 -2.94 -2.01
N LYS A 149 -31.67 -3.37 -3.25
CA LYS A 149 -30.74 -4.45 -3.56
C LYS A 149 -29.33 -3.92 -3.86
N VAL A 150 -28.32 -4.67 -3.43
CA VAL A 150 -26.90 -4.40 -3.65
C VAL A 150 -26.26 -5.61 -4.33
N ALA A 151 -25.37 -5.37 -5.27
CA ALA A 151 -24.49 -6.38 -5.84
C ALA A 151 -23.05 -6.22 -5.30
N MET A 152 -22.31 -7.33 -5.18
CA MET A 152 -20.92 -7.34 -4.78
C MET A 152 -20.05 -8.05 -5.82
N LEU A 153 -19.29 -7.30 -6.60
CA LEU A 153 -18.27 -7.80 -7.52
C LEU A 153 -16.92 -7.85 -6.77
N ARG A 154 -16.71 -8.94 -6.03
CA ARG A 154 -15.55 -9.10 -5.15
C ARG A 154 -14.31 -9.49 -5.95
N GLY A 155 -13.12 -9.31 -5.37
CA GLY A 155 -11.86 -9.79 -5.94
C GLY A 155 -11.69 -11.31 -5.80
N PRO A 156 -10.52 -11.85 -6.18
CA PRO A 156 -10.24 -13.28 -6.09
C PRO A 156 -10.40 -13.80 -4.66
N SER A 157 -11.19 -14.84 -4.47
CA SER A 157 -11.48 -15.44 -3.15
C SER A 157 -10.24 -16.04 -2.47
N GLY A 158 -9.21 -16.41 -3.26
CA GLY A 158 -7.93 -16.87 -2.75
C GLY A 158 -7.10 -15.77 -2.05
N ALA A 159 -7.34 -14.50 -2.34
CA ALA A 159 -6.61 -13.38 -1.75
C ALA A 159 -7.29 -12.89 -0.47
N GLU A 160 -6.53 -12.87 0.63
CA GLU A 160 -7.02 -12.47 1.95
C GLU A 160 -7.56 -11.05 1.97
N THR A 161 -6.88 -10.11 1.32
CA THR A 161 -7.30 -8.72 1.19
C THR A 161 -8.76 -8.60 0.75
N PHE A 162 -9.17 -9.32 -0.31
CA PHE A 162 -10.54 -9.21 -0.82
C PHE A 162 -11.57 -9.91 0.06
N ARG A 163 -11.18 -10.98 0.77
CA ARG A 163 -12.04 -11.59 1.79
C ARG A 163 -12.27 -10.64 2.96
N ASN A 164 -11.23 -9.95 3.43
CA ASN A 164 -11.31 -8.99 4.52
C ASN A 164 -12.17 -7.78 4.14
N LEU A 165 -11.98 -7.21 2.94
CA LEU A 165 -12.82 -6.13 2.40
C LEU A 165 -14.29 -6.55 2.36
N ALA A 166 -14.59 -7.71 1.77
CA ALA A 166 -15.96 -8.23 1.68
C ALA A 166 -16.55 -8.51 3.06
N SER A 167 -15.77 -9.07 3.99
CA SER A 167 -16.19 -9.31 5.37
C SER A 167 -16.60 -8.02 6.06
N GLY A 168 -15.75 -6.97 5.98
CA GLY A 168 -16.06 -5.65 6.55
C GLY A 168 -17.33 -5.04 5.95
N TYR A 169 -17.49 -5.14 4.63
CA TYR A 169 -18.68 -4.67 3.95
C TYR A 169 -19.94 -5.40 4.45
N MET A 170 -19.90 -6.72 4.55
CA MET A 170 -21.02 -7.55 5.01
C MET A 170 -21.35 -7.32 6.49
N GLU A 171 -20.37 -7.01 7.34
CA GLU A 171 -20.60 -6.65 8.75
C GLU A 171 -21.53 -5.44 8.89
N VAL A 172 -21.42 -4.46 7.99
CA VAL A 172 -22.28 -3.28 7.98
C VAL A 172 -23.64 -3.62 7.33
N MET A 173 -23.65 -4.31 6.19
CA MET A 173 -24.92 -4.71 5.54
C MET A 173 -25.82 -5.51 6.48
N ALA A 174 -25.28 -6.33 7.36
CA ALA A 174 -26.02 -7.08 8.36
C ALA A 174 -26.76 -6.17 9.37
N LYS A 175 -26.34 -4.92 9.54
CA LYS A 175 -26.97 -3.92 10.42
C LYS A 175 -28.05 -3.08 9.69
N HIS A 176 -28.13 -3.23 8.36
CA HIS A 176 -29.06 -2.51 7.50
C HIS A 176 -30.02 -3.49 6.80
N PRO A 177 -31.07 -4.00 7.48
CA PRO A 177 -31.97 -5.04 6.94
C PRO A 177 -32.72 -4.61 5.69
N ASP A 178 -32.85 -3.30 5.46
CA ASP A 178 -33.44 -2.74 4.26
C ASP A 178 -32.52 -2.76 3.03
N LEU A 179 -31.23 -3.05 3.21
CA LEU A 179 -30.24 -3.26 2.15
C LEU A 179 -29.94 -4.76 2.02
N LYS A 180 -30.26 -5.34 0.86
CA LYS A 180 -30.08 -6.78 0.63
C LYS A 180 -29.01 -7.03 -0.41
N VAL A 181 -27.96 -7.76 -0.04
CA VAL A 181 -27.00 -8.26 -1.02
C VAL A 181 -27.67 -9.38 -1.81
N ALA A 182 -28.12 -9.04 -3.02
CA ALA A 182 -28.93 -9.91 -3.88
C ALA A 182 -28.10 -10.58 -5.00
N PHE A 183 -26.86 -10.14 -5.23
CA PHE A 183 -25.95 -10.69 -6.22
C PHE A 183 -24.51 -10.63 -5.69
N GLY A 184 -23.71 -11.66 -5.96
CA GLY A 184 -22.32 -11.64 -5.51
C GLY A 184 -21.45 -12.64 -6.27
N THR A 185 -20.30 -12.19 -6.75
CA THR A 185 -19.33 -12.99 -7.50
C THR A 185 -17.92 -12.72 -7.04
N ASP A 186 -17.03 -13.71 -7.19
CA ASP A 186 -15.58 -13.59 -6.99
C ASP A 186 -14.87 -13.74 -8.34
N GLY A 187 -13.76 -13.02 -8.55
CA GLY A 187 -13.02 -13.20 -9.80
C GLY A 187 -11.92 -12.17 -10.04
N PRO A 188 -11.30 -12.19 -11.23
CA PRO A 188 -10.17 -11.34 -11.58
C PRO A 188 -10.58 -9.85 -11.61
N LEU A 189 -9.57 -8.99 -11.40
CA LEU A 189 -9.76 -7.54 -11.25
C LEU A 189 -9.69 -6.84 -12.62
N THR A 190 -10.52 -7.24 -13.57
CA THR A 190 -10.51 -6.69 -14.93
C THR A 190 -11.76 -5.90 -15.25
N ARG A 191 -11.63 -4.96 -16.17
CA ARG A 191 -12.74 -4.11 -16.62
C ARG A 191 -13.80 -4.91 -17.37
N GLU A 192 -13.39 -5.86 -18.21
CA GLU A 192 -14.28 -6.73 -18.97
C GLU A 192 -15.19 -7.54 -18.04
N ARG A 193 -14.63 -8.07 -16.95
CA ARG A 193 -15.41 -8.73 -15.92
C ARG A 193 -16.41 -7.77 -15.29
N GLY A 194 -15.96 -6.54 -14.98
CA GLY A 194 -16.83 -5.52 -14.40
C GLY A 194 -18.06 -5.23 -15.27
N VAL A 195 -17.88 -5.10 -16.59
CA VAL A 195 -18.99 -4.95 -17.55
C VAL A 195 -19.92 -6.13 -17.47
N LYS A 196 -19.39 -7.34 -17.73
CA LYS A 196 -20.22 -8.56 -17.82
C LYS A 196 -21.01 -8.83 -16.56
N GLU A 197 -20.37 -8.80 -15.39
CA GLU A 197 -21.04 -9.16 -14.14
C GLU A 197 -22.02 -8.08 -13.65
N ALA A 198 -21.76 -6.81 -13.97
CA ALA A 198 -22.73 -5.76 -13.70
C ALA A 198 -23.96 -5.87 -14.62
N GLU A 199 -23.81 -6.25 -15.88
CA GLU A 199 -24.92 -6.57 -16.77
C GLU A 199 -25.75 -7.73 -16.21
N ASP A 200 -25.11 -8.82 -15.81
CA ASP A 200 -25.78 -9.98 -15.19
C ASP A 200 -26.51 -9.57 -13.91
N ALA A 201 -25.91 -8.74 -13.07
CA ALA A 201 -26.52 -8.25 -11.83
C ALA A 201 -27.76 -7.37 -12.09
N LEU A 202 -27.69 -6.46 -13.08
CA LEU A 202 -28.78 -5.58 -13.47
C LEU A 202 -29.96 -6.34 -14.09
N VAL A 203 -29.67 -7.36 -14.90
CA VAL A 203 -30.70 -8.24 -15.49
C VAL A 203 -31.39 -9.06 -14.40
N ALA A 204 -30.63 -9.66 -13.48
CA ALA A 204 -31.17 -10.44 -12.37
C ALA A 204 -31.93 -9.57 -11.34
N ASN A 205 -31.59 -8.29 -11.23
CA ASN A 205 -32.14 -7.35 -10.26
C ASN A 205 -32.43 -6.00 -10.91
N PRO A 206 -33.56 -5.84 -11.61
CA PRO A 206 -33.90 -4.58 -12.29
C PRO A 206 -34.05 -3.38 -11.34
N ASP A 207 -34.21 -3.61 -10.05
CA ASP A 207 -34.32 -2.63 -8.97
C ASP A 207 -32.97 -2.41 -8.21
N LEU A 208 -31.86 -2.89 -8.74
CA LEU A 208 -30.53 -2.78 -8.12
C LEU A 208 -30.18 -1.32 -7.83
N LYS A 209 -29.75 -1.03 -6.59
CA LYS A 209 -29.45 0.33 -6.10
C LYS A 209 -27.97 0.63 -5.99
N ALA A 210 -27.14 -0.39 -5.71
CA ALA A 210 -25.71 -0.20 -5.63
C ALA A 210 -24.94 -1.44 -6.11
N ILE A 211 -23.71 -1.20 -6.58
CA ILE A 211 -22.74 -2.22 -6.94
C ILE A 211 -21.44 -1.88 -6.20
N TYR A 212 -21.04 -2.75 -5.26
CA TYR A 212 -19.70 -2.75 -4.70
C TYR A 212 -18.74 -3.43 -5.67
N THR A 213 -17.60 -2.84 -5.91
CA THR A 213 -16.53 -3.46 -6.72
C THR A 213 -15.19 -3.44 -5.99
N ALA A 214 -14.41 -4.50 -6.18
CA ALA A 214 -13.18 -4.72 -5.44
C ALA A 214 -12.00 -3.82 -5.87
N ASN A 215 -12.08 -3.18 -7.04
CA ASN A 215 -11.11 -2.20 -7.51
C ASN A 215 -11.71 -1.27 -8.57
N ASP A 216 -10.94 -0.27 -8.98
CA ASP A 216 -11.36 0.72 -9.97
C ASP A 216 -11.60 0.15 -11.36
N ASP A 217 -10.83 -0.84 -11.82
CA ASP A 217 -11.05 -1.42 -13.15
C ASP A 217 -12.37 -2.16 -13.24
N VAL A 218 -12.70 -2.99 -12.25
CA VAL A 218 -14.03 -3.61 -12.14
C VAL A 218 -15.11 -2.54 -12.00
N GLY A 219 -14.86 -1.49 -11.20
CA GLY A 219 -15.78 -0.37 -10.99
C GLY A 219 -16.08 0.42 -12.27
N LEU A 220 -15.05 0.73 -13.05
CA LEU A 220 -15.20 1.42 -14.33
C LEU A 220 -15.95 0.56 -15.35
N GLY A 221 -15.74 -0.77 -15.34
CA GLY A 221 -16.52 -1.69 -16.14
C GLY A 221 -17.99 -1.73 -15.71
N ALA A 222 -18.26 -1.84 -14.40
CA ALA A 222 -19.62 -1.80 -13.85
C ALA A 222 -20.33 -0.48 -14.15
N ALA A 223 -19.64 0.65 -14.07
CA ALA A 223 -20.18 1.96 -14.44
C ALA A 223 -20.57 2.03 -15.92
N GLN A 224 -19.79 1.41 -16.80
CA GLN A 224 -20.12 1.31 -18.23
C GLN A 224 -21.41 0.50 -18.45
N ALA A 225 -21.60 -0.64 -17.79
CA ALA A 225 -22.82 -1.45 -17.85
C ALA A 225 -24.03 -0.69 -17.29
N VAL A 226 -23.87 0.00 -16.17
CA VAL A 226 -24.93 0.86 -15.57
C VAL A 226 -25.36 1.97 -16.54
N ALA A 227 -24.40 2.61 -17.23
CA ALA A 227 -24.69 3.64 -18.22
C ALA A 227 -25.41 3.06 -19.45
N ALA A 228 -24.95 1.92 -19.97
CA ALA A 228 -25.58 1.22 -21.11
C ALA A 228 -27.04 0.79 -20.80
N ALA A 229 -27.32 0.42 -19.53
CA ALA A 229 -28.66 0.12 -19.06
C ALA A 229 -29.52 1.36 -18.74
N ASN A 230 -29.04 2.58 -19.01
CA ASN A 230 -29.68 3.85 -18.66
C ASN A 230 -30.00 3.99 -17.15
N ARG A 231 -29.11 3.45 -16.29
CA ARG A 231 -29.27 3.43 -14.83
C ARG A 231 -28.33 4.39 -14.09
N LYS A 232 -27.58 5.23 -14.82
CA LYS A 232 -26.71 6.26 -14.21
C LYS A 232 -27.51 7.15 -13.26
N GLY A 233 -27.00 7.31 -12.03
CA GLY A 233 -27.69 8.02 -10.96
C GLY A 233 -28.82 7.23 -10.25
N GLN A 234 -29.21 6.07 -10.76
CA GLN A 234 -30.20 5.17 -10.12
C GLN A 234 -29.53 3.97 -9.46
N THR A 235 -28.41 3.51 -10.00
CA THR A 235 -27.56 2.44 -9.45
C THR A 235 -26.18 3.03 -9.20
N LEU A 236 -25.80 3.16 -7.93
CA LEU A 236 -24.51 3.69 -7.52
C LEU A 236 -23.42 2.62 -7.69
N VAL A 237 -22.24 3.01 -8.17
CA VAL A 237 -21.08 2.11 -8.26
C VAL A 237 -19.99 2.63 -7.36
N THR A 238 -19.52 1.79 -6.42
CA THR A 238 -18.38 2.08 -5.56
C THR A 238 -17.18 1.25 -5.96
N ALA A 239 -16.00 1.85 -5.87
CA ALA A 239 -14.73 1.25 -6.31
C ALA A 239 -13.61 1.49 -5.29
N MET A 240 -12.39 1.07 -5.61
CA MET A 240 -11.21 1.23 -4.76
C MET A 240 -9.94 1.27 -5.62
N ASN A 241 -9.05 2.11 -5.32
CA ASN A 241 -7.65 2.41 -5.62
C ASN A 241 -7.42 3.90 -5.87
N GLY A 242 -8.44 4.66 -6.30
CA GLY A 242 -8.31 6.09 -6.58
C GLY A 242 -7.41 6.40 -7.78
N VAL A 243 -7.39 5.53 -8.81
CA VAL A 243 -6.59 5.80 -10.01
C VAL A 243 -7.17 6.98 -10.82
N PRO A 244 -6.35 7.73 -11.59
CA PRO A 244 -6.83 8.91 -12.31
C PRO A 244 -8.08 8.71 -13.18
N PRO A 245 -8.28 7.58 -13.90
CA PRO A 245 -9.53 7.32 -14.59
C PRO A 245 -10.75 7.22 -13.66
N ALA A 246 -10.61 6.60 -12.48
CA ALA A 246 -11.68 6.48 -11.50
C ALA A 246 -12.03 7.84 -10.87
N LEU A 247 -11.03 8.68 -10.56
CA LEU A 247 -11.27 10.03 -10.07
C LEU A 247 -12.06 10.87 -11.10
N ARG A 248 -11.75 10.75 -12.38
CA ARG A 248 -12.53 11.40 -13.45
C ARG A 248 -13.96 10.85 -13.52
N ALA A 249 -14.13 9.53 -13.36
CA ALA A 249 -15.44 8.89 -13.33
C ALA A 249 -16.28 9.29 -12.10
N VAL A 250 -15.64 9.55 -10.97
CA VAL A 250 -16.32 10.14 -9.79
C VAL A 250 -16.74 11.58 -10.10
N LYS A 251 -15.87 12.36 -10.73
CA LYS A 251 -16.17 13.76 -11.10
C LYS A 251 -17.35 13.88 -12.09
N ASP A 252 -17.45 12.97 -13.06
CA ASP A 252 -18.55 12.96 -14.02
C ASP A 252 -19.80 12.20 -13.51
N GLY A 253 -19.75 11.60 -12.33
CA GLY A 253 -20.83 10.85 -11.70
C GLY A 253 -21.07 9.46 -12.31
N SER A 254 -20.13 8.89 -13.07
CA SER A 254 -20.20 7.49 -13.53
C SER A 254 -19.83 6.52 -12.42
N LEU A 255 -18.86 6.86 -11.59
CA LEU A 255 -18.66 6.23 -10.28
C LEU A 255 -19.24 7.14 -9.20
N ALA A 256 -19.84 6.56 -8.18
CA ALA A 256 -20.35 7.29 -7.04
C ALA A 256 -19.25 7.58 -6.01
N MET A 257 -18.30 6.66 -5.87
CA MET A 257 -17.20 6.77 -4.92
C MET A 257 -16.07 5.81 -5.29
N THR A 258 -14.83 6.21 -5.00
CA THR A 258 -13.67 5.31 -4.92
C THR A 258 -12.90 5.54 -3.62
N VAL A 259 -12.07 4.57 -3.22
CA VAL A 259 -11.16 4.73 -2.07
C VAL A 259 -9.78 5.06 -2.57
N GLU A 260 -9.19 6.16 -2.11
CA GLU A 260 -7.80 6.49 -2.42
C GLU A 260 -6.84 5.56 -1.66
N LEU A 261 -6.00 4.85 -2.42
CA LEU A 261 -4.84 4.13 -1.92
C LEU A 261 -3.58 4.81 -2.45
N ASN A 262 -3.21 5.94 -1.86
CA ASN A 262 -2.06 6.72 -2.33
C ASN A 262 -0.74 5.92 -2.24
N PRO A 263 -0.26 5.30 -3.32
CA PRO A 263 0.94 4.44 -3.28
C PRO A 263 2.20 5.21 -2.90
N VAL A 264 2.27 6.50 -3.20
CA VAL A 264 3.38 7.37 -2.80
C VAL A 264 3.42 7.49 -1.27
N ALA A 265 2.27 7.70 -0.64
CA ALA A 265 2.16 7.75 0.82
C ALA A 265 2.52 6.41 1.47
N TRP A 266 2.16 5.28 0.84
CA TRP A 266 2.56 3.95 1.31
C TRP A 266 4.08 3.80 1.34
N GLY A 267 4.74 4.18 0.26
CA GLY A 267 6.21 4.14 0.17
C GLY A 267 6.89 5.02 1.20
N SER A 268 6.42 6.26 1.35
CA SER A 268 6.94 7.21 2.33
C SER A 268 6.76 6.70 3.76
N LEU A 269 5.58 6.17 4.09
CA LEU A 269 5.31 5.59 5.42
C LEU A 269 6.20 4.38 5.70
N GLY A 270 6.47 3.53 4.70
CA GLY A 270 7.40 2.41 4.84
C GLY A 270 8.79 2.86 5.29
N VAL A 271 9.31 3.94 4.68
CA VAL A 271 10.60 4.54 5.08
C VAL A 271 10.54 5.13 6.49
N ASP A 272 9.46 5.85 6.85
CA ASP A 272 9.30 6.42 8.18
C ASP A 272 9.23 5.35 9.26
N VAL A 273 8.51 4.26 9.00
CA VAL A 273 8.41 3.09 9.89
C VAL A 273 9.78 2.45 10.09
N LEU A 274 10.53 2.26 9.01
CA LEU A 274 11.89 1.73 9.09
C LEU A 274 12.82 2.68 9.88
N ALA A 275 12.73 4.00 9.64
CA ALA A 275 13.54 4.98 10.34
C ALA A 275 13.27 4.99 11.85
N ARG A 276 12.02 4.87 12.26
CA ARG A 276 11.63 4.78 13.68
C ARG A 276 12.11 3.47 14.30
N TYR A 277 11.99 2.36 13.57
CA TYR A 277 12.49 1.06 14.01
C TYR A 277 14.01 1.09 14.24
N LEU A 278 14.78 1.64 13.30
CA LEU A 278 16.25 1.76 13.41
C LEU A 278 16.70 2.68 14.58
N LYS A 279 15.82 3.59 15.04
CA LYS A 279 16.05 4.38 16.25
C LYS A 279 15.67 3.63 17.54
N GLY A 280 15.20 2.39 17.44
CA GLY A 280 14.80 1.58 18.59
C GLY A 280 13.41 1.90 19.15
N GLU A 281 12.56 2.61 18.40
CA GLU A 281 11.19 2.87 18.82
C GLU A 281 10.38 1.57 18.88
N LYS A 282 9.65 1.38 19.98
CA LYS A 282 8.69 0.27 20.11
C LYS A 282 7.45 0.59 19.29
N MET A 283 7.08 -0.31 18.38
CA MET A 283 5.95 -0.13 17.49
C MET A 283 5.06 -1.37 17.50
N GLN A 284 3.79 -1.21 17.14
CA GLN A 284 2.90 -2.34 16.88
C GLN A 284 3.36 -3.07 15.62
N GLN A 285 3.12 -4.37 15.55
CA GLN A 285 3.55 -5.20 14.41
C GLN A 285 2.91 -4.77 13.10
N GLN A 286 1.70 -4.20 13.14
CA GLN A 286 1.04 -3.58 11.99
C GLN A 286 0.92 -2.07 12.20
N VAL A 287 1.24 -1.32 11.15
CA VAL A 287 1.06 0.12 11.06
C VAL A 287 0.09 0.38 9.91
N PHE A 288 -1.11 0.83 10.24
CA PHE A 288 -2.13 1.05 9.22
C PHE A 288 -1.98 2.41 8.56
N ILE A 289 -2.00 2.39 7.21
CA ILE A 289 -2.12 3.62 6.44
C ILE A 289 -3.58 4.10 6.46
N LYS A 290 -3.75 5.40 6.55
CA LYS A 290 -5.08 6.01 6.42
C LYS A 290 -5.54 5.94 4.96
N HIS A 291 -6.79 5.56 4.75
CA HIS A 291 -7.46 5.64 3.47
C HIS A 291 -8.44 6.82 3.45
N VAL A 292 -8.83 7.26 2.27
CA VAL A 292 -9.78 8.35 2.08
C VAL A 292 -10.84 7.91 1.09
N LEU A 293 -12.12 8.05 1.46
CA LEU A 293 -13.23 7.88 0.54
C LEU A 293 -13.33 9.12 -0.35
N ILE A 294 -13.34 8.92 -1.66
CA ILE A 294 -13.41 9.97 -2.65
C ILE A 294 -14.74 9.90 -3.36
N ASP A 295 -15.56 10.90 -3.13
CA ASP A 295 -16.84 11.10 -3.81
C ASP A 295 -16.92 12.50 -4.45
N ALA A 296 -18.10 12.89 -4.92
CA ALA A 296 -18.32 14.19 -5.55
C ALA A 296 -17.97 15.38 -4.65
N GLY A 297 -17.94 15.19 -3.32
CA GLY A 297 -17.65 16.25 -2.34
C GLY A 297 -16.18 16.64 -2.24
N ASN A 298 -15.24 15.73 -2.61
CA ASN A 298 -13.81 15.96 -2.42
C ASN A 298 -12.92 15.57 -3.62
N VAL A 299 -13.47 15.02 -4.68
CA VAL A 299 -12.70 14.53 -5.84
C VAL A 299 -11.87 15.64 -6.52
N ASP A 300 -12.32 16.88 -6.49
CA ASP A 300 -11.62 18.01 -7.13
C ASP A 300 -10.26 18.29 -6.48
N GLU A 301 -10.13 18.09 -5.18
CA GLU A 301 -8.86 18.26 -4.47
C GLU A 301 -7.80 17.24 -4.93
N LEU A 302 -8.23 16.02 -5.27
CA LEU A 302 -7.33 14.97 -5.74
C LEU A 302 -6.98 15.18 -7.22
N LEU A 303 -7.97 15.54 -8.05
CA LEU A 303 -7.73 15.85 -9.46
C LEU A 303 -6.74 16.99 -9.63
N ALA A 304 -6.79 18.00 -8.75
CA ALA A 304 -5.84 19.12 -8.78
C ALA A 304 -4.40 18.73 -8.45
N LYS A 305 -4.19 17.60 -7.75
CA LYS A 305 -2.86 17.07 -7.40
C LYS A 305 -2.27 16.14 -8.47
N LEU A 306 -3.06 15.76 -9.48
CA LEU A 306 -2.54 14.93 -10.56
C LEU A 306 -1.53 15.72 -11.41
N PRO A 307 -0.48 15.07 -11.94
CA PRO A 307 0.43 15.69 -12.88
C PRO A 307 -0.36 16.27 -14.05
N LYS A 308 -0.09 17.52 -14.38
CA LYS A 308 -0.59 18.10 -15.63
C LYS A 308 0.10 17.36 -16.77
N GLY A 309 -0.65 16.53 -17.51
CA GLY A 309 -0.17 15.79 -18.69
C GLY A 309 0.34 16.71 -19.80
#